data_e10edda6bd1171bc81f826a684d4e199
#
_entry.id   e10edda6bd1171bc81f826a684d4e199
#
_cell.length_a   1.000
_cell.length_b   1.000
_cell.length_c   1.000
_cell.angle_alpha   90.00
_cell.angle_beta   90.00
_cell.angle_gamma   90.00
#
_symmetry.space_group_name_H-M   'P 1'
#
loop_
_entity.id
_entity.type
_entity.pdbx_description
1 polymer ?
#
loop_
_entity_poly.entity_id
_entity_poly.type
_entity_poly.pdbx_seq_one_letter_code
_entity_poly.pdbx_strand_id
1 'polypeptide(L)'
;VMSILKEYGVHATFFHIGYTITQENADILKRQITEGHAIANHSLSHNFNLLYPGRVPNQSQIVSEVNQTMANFQAVLGKDFKTRIFRYPGGHMSWQGLESTDQALAKEGVQWIDWNMLCGDAEPASVRPTTSESMMAYLDGSQKYFPESHVKVVLMHDTAGKELTVQTLPQIIEYFKDQGYTFGVLE
;
A
#
# COMPACT_ATOMS: atom_id res chain seq x y z
N VAL A 1 -1.84 3.20 -14.11
CA VAL A 1 -0.92 2.33 -13.34
C VAL A 1 -0.92 0.92 -13.93
N MET A 2 -2.00 0.13 -13.85
CA MET A 2 -2.02 -1.28 -14.28
C MET A 2 -1.54 -1.52 -15.72
N SER A 3 -1.88 -0.64 -16.68
CA SER A 3 -1.40 -0.78 -18.07
C SER A 3 0.13 -0.64 -18.17
N ILE A 4 0.73 0.25 -17.37
CA ILE A 4 2.19 0.41 -17.29
C ILE A 4 2.81 -0.86 -16.67
N LEU A 5 2.28 -1.34 -15.54
CA LEU A 5 2.79 -2.56 -14.90
C LEU A 5 2.76 -3.75 -15.87
N LYS A 6 1.67 -3.89 -16.63
CA LYS A 6 1.53 -4.93 -17.67
C LYS A 6 2.55 -4.77 -18.80
N GLU A 7 2.75 -3.57 -19.30
CA GLU A 7 3.74 -3.26 -20.35
C GLU A 7 5.15 -3.64 -19.92
N TYR A 8 5.49 -3.37 -18.67
CA TYR A 8 6.80 -3.69 -18.11
C TYR A 8 6.92 -5.13 -17.58
N GLY A 9 5.83 -5.92 -17.58
CA GLY A 9 5.80 -7.30 -17.10
C GLY A 9 6.08 -7.42 -15.61
N VAL A 10 5.60 -6.46 -14.81
CA VAL A 10 5.82 -6.43 -13.36
C VAL A 10 4.50 -6.41 -12.59
N HIS A 11 4.51 -6.85 -11.34
CA HIS A 11 3.34 -6.92 -10.48
C HIS A 11 3.51 -6.01 -9.25
N ALA A 12 2.38 -5.64 -8.65
CA ALA A 12 2.33 -4.79 -7.47
C ALA A 12 1.28 -5.31 -6.47
N THR A 13 1.37 -4.85 -5.22
CA THR A 13 0.34 -5.04 -4.22
C THR A 13 -0.44 -3.75 -4.03
N PHE A 14 -1.76 -3.79 -4.25
CA PHE A 14 -2.66 -2.66 -4.09
C PHE A 14 -3.33 -2.71 -2.71
N PHE A 15 -3.09 -1.70 -1.90
CA PHE A 15 -3.71 -1.54 -0.59
C PHE A 15 -4.98 -0.71 -0.71
N HIS A 16 -6.13 -1.36 -0.54
CA HIS A 16 -7.44 -0.72 -0.73
C HIS A 16 -8.04 -0.24 0.59
N ILE A 17 -8.55 0.99 0.58
CA ILE A 17 -9.41 1.52 1.64
C ILE A 17 -10.80 0.89 1.46
N GLY A 18 -11.35 0.31 2.51
CA GLY A 18 -12.57 -0.49 2.45
C GLY A 18 -13.79 0.23 1.85
N TYR A 19 -13.92 1.55 2.06
CA TYR A 19 -14.99 2.34 1.45
C TYR A 19 -14.91 2.44 -0.08
N THR A 20 -13.76 2.19 -0.67
CA THR A 20 -13.62 2.18 -2.13
C THR A 20 -13.92 0.82 -2.76
N ILE A 21 -14.13 -0.22 -1.95
CA ILE A 21 -14.43 -1.58 -2.40
C ILE A 21 -15.93 -1.70 -2.58
N THR A 22 -16.41 -1.43 -3.78
CA THR A 22 -17.82 -1.42 -4.16
C THR A 22 -18.07 -2.26 -5.42
N GLN A 23 -19.32 -2.59 -5.70
CA GLN A 23 -19.69 -3.28 -6.95
C GLN A 23 -19.34 -2.44 -8.19
N GLU A 24 -19.36 -1.12 -8.09
CA GLU A 24 -18.95 -0.22 -9.18
C GLU A 24 -17.47 -0.35 -9.52
N ASN A 25 -16.65 -0.66 -8.52
CA ASN A 25 -15.20 -0.85 -8.67
C ASN A 25 -14.80 -2.33 -8.87
N ALA A 26 -15.78 -3.25 -8.96
CA ALA A 26 -15.52 -4.69 -9.04
C ALA A 26 -14.61 -5.09 -10.21
N ASP A 27 -14.78 -4.46 -11.36
CA ASP A 27 -13.98 -4.80 -12.55
C ASP A 27 -12.51 -4.42 -12.39
N ILE A 28 -12.23 -3.33 -11.68
CA ILE A 28 -10.85 -2.92 -11.37
C ILE A 28 -10.20 -3.94 -10.43
N LEU A 29 -10.90 -4.35 -9.37
CA LEU A 29 -10.39 -5.34 -8.41
C LEU A 29 -10.16 -6.70 -9.07
N LYS A 30 -11.11 -7.18 -9.88
CA LYS A 30 -10.97 -8.42 -10.65
C LYS A 30 -9.81 -8.35 -11.64
N ARG A 31 -9.65 -7.21 -12.30
CA ARG A 31 -8.54 -6.98 -13.23
C ARG A 31 -7.20 -7.05 -12.51
N GLN A 32 -7.07 -6.44 -11.32
CA GLN A 32 -5.84 -6.54 -10.52
C GLN A 32 -5.46 -8.01 -10.26
N ILE A 33 -6.42 -8.82 -9.82
CA ILE A 33 -6.17 -10.25 -9.56
C ILE A 33 -5.82 -11.00 -10.84
N THR A 34 -6.56 -10.81 -11.93
CA THR A 34 -6.34 -11.54 -13.19
C THR A 34 -5.05 -11.15 -13.89
N GLU A 35 -4.54 -9.94 -13.65
CA GLU A 35 -3.24 -9.50 -14.14
C GLU A 35 -2.08 -9.86 -13.18
N GLY A 36 -2.32 -10.65 -12.12
CA GLY A 36 -1.29 -11.19 -11.22
C GLY A 36 -0.85 -10.22 -10.11
N HIS A 37 -1.60 -9.14 -9.88
CA HIS A 37 -1.36 -8.26 -8.75
C HIS A 37 -1.98 -8.81 -7.48
N ALA A 38 -1.42 -8.45 -6.31
CA ALA A 38 -2.04 -8.73 -5.02
C ALA A 38 -2.94 -7.57 -4.57
N ILE A 39 -3.98 -7.92 -3.83
CA ILE A 39 -4.89 -6.99 -3.16
C ILE A 39 -4.70 -7.12 -1.65
N ALA A 40 -4.53 -6.00 -0.97
CA ALA A 40 -4.29 -5.91 0.47
C ALA A 40 -5.20 -4.90 1.15
N ASN A 41 -5.33 -5.04 2.46
CA ASN A 41 -6.23 -4.26 3.30
C ASN A 41 -5.55 -2.97 3.80
N HIS A 42 -6.27 -1.82 3.75
CA HIS A 42 -5.78 -0.53 4.23
C HIS A 42 -6.78 0.17 5.15
N SER A 43 -7.43 -0.57 6.04
CA SER A 43 -8.58 -0.18 6.86
C SER A 43 -9.84 0.16 6.05
N LEU A 44 -10.94 0.36 6.74
CA LEU A 44 -12.21 0.73 6.09
C LEU A 44 -12.24 2.20 5.71
N SER A 45 -11.85 3.08 6.64
CA SER A 45 -12.09 4.52 6.54
C SER A 45 -10.85 5.36 6.26
N HIS A 46 -9.66 4.84 6.59
CA HIS A 46 -8.41 5.62 6.62
C HIS A 46 -8.50 6.88 7.52
N ASN A 47 -9.39 6.87 8.53
CA ASN A 47 -9.64 8.02 9.38
C ASN A 47 -8.78 7.99 10.63
N PHE A 48 -7.74 8.82 10.69
CA PHE A 48 -6.80 8.88 11.81
C PHE A 48 -7.47 9.23 13.14
N ASN A 49 -8.53 10.05 13.14
CA ASN A 49 -9.23 10.40 14.38
C ASN A 49 -10.01 9.22 14.99
N LEU A 50 -10.45 8.27 14.16
CA LEU A 50 -11.11 7.05 14.61
C LEU A 50 -10.10 5.97 14.99
N LEU A 51 -9.07 5.79 14.18
CA LEU A 51 -8.07 4.74 14.33
C LEU A 51 -7.05 5.06 15.44
N TYR A 52 -6.69 6.35 15.59
CA TYR A 52 -5.65 6.81 16.49
C TYR A 52 -6.07 8.08 17.27
N PRO A 53 -7.19 8.05 18.03
CA PRO A 53 -7.65 9.21 18.79
C PRO A 53 -6.56 9.67 19.75
N GLY A 54 -6.21 10.98 19.70
CA GLY A 54 -5.10 11.51 20.49
C GLY A 54 -3.74 10.86 20.21
N ARG A 55 -3.56 10.30 19.02
CA ARG A 55 -2.39 9.51 18.55
C ARG A 55 -2.22 8.15 19.24
N VAL A 56 -3.20 7.68 19.99
CA VAL A 56 -3.21 6.37 20.64
C VAL A 56 -4.01 5.39 19.76
N PRO A 57 -3.48 4.21 19.44
CA PRO A 57 -4.20 3.21 18.66
C PRO A 57 -5.50 2.76 19.34
N ASN A 58 -6.60 2.83 18.61
CA ASN A 58 -7.87 2.24 19.02
C ASN A 58 -7.94 0.82 18.48
N GLN A 59 -7.43 -0.15 19.23
CA GLN A 59 -7.34 -1.55 18.81
C GLN A 59 -8.68 -2.09 18.31
N SER A 60 -9.77 -1.89 19.05
CA SER A 60 -11.09 -2.43 18.66
C SER A 60 -11.59 -1.83 17.34
N GLN A 61 -11.36 -0.53 17.12
CA GLN A 61 -11.71 0.15 15.88
C GLN A 61 -10.87 -0.37 14.71
N ILE A 62 -9.55 -0.49 14.90
CA ILE A 62 -8.65 -0.99 13.84
C ILE A 62 -9.02 -2.41 13.42
N VAL A 63 -9.19 -3.33 14.37
CA VAL A 63 -9.60 -4.71 14.08
C VAL A 63 -10.97 -4.75 13.39
N SER A 64 -11.93 -3.96 13.88
CA SER A 64 -13.26 -3.86 13.26
C SER A 64 -13.16 -3.37 11.81
N GLU A 65 -12.35 -2.36 11.52
CA GLU A 65 -12.19 -1.84 10.16
C GLU A 65 -11.49 -2.82 9.23
N VAL A 66 -10.50 -3.57 9.72
CA VAL A 66 -9.86 -4.64 8.96
C VAL A 66 -10.87 -5.71 8.56
N ASN A 67 -11.73 -6.14 9.50
CA ASN A 67 -12.75 -7.14 9.25
C ASN A 67 -13.86 -6.66 8.32
N GLN A 68 -14.30 -5.42 8.46
CA GLN A 68 -15.28 -4.82 7.56
C GLN A 68 -14.73 -4.68 6.13
N THR A 69 -13.48 -4.29 5.99
CA THR A 69 -12.80 -4.24 4.70
C THR A 69 -12.72 -5.61 4.04
N MET A 70 -12.41 -6.66 4.83
CA MET A 70 -12.43 -8.04 4.33
C MET A 70 -13.83 -8.45 3.86
N ALA A 71 -14.88 -8.10 4.62
CA ALA A 71 -16.27 -8.38 4.23
C ALA A 71 -16.65 -7.67 2.91
N ASN A 72 -16.19 -6.43 2.70
CA ASN A 72 -16.37 -5.71 1.44
C ASN A 72 -15.68 -6.41 0.27
N PHE A 73 -14.43 -6.86 0.45
CA PHE A 73 -13.75 -7.67 -0.56
C PHE A 73 -14.55 -8.92 -0.91
N GLN A 74 -15.03 -9.66 0.10
CA GLN A 74 -15.80 -10.88 -0.11
C GLN A 74 -17.16 -10.63 -0.81
N ALA A 75 -17.80 -9.50 -0.54
CA ALA A 75 -19.04 -9.09 -1.20
C ALA A 75 -18.83 -8.83 -2.70
N VAL A 76 -17.63 -8.35 -3.10
CA VAL A 76 -17.32 -7.98 -4.49
C VAL A 76 -16.62 -9.11 -5.24
N LEU A 77 -15.70 -9.82 -4.59
CA LEU A 77 -14.81 -10.80 -5.23
C LEU A 77 -15.25 -12.26 -4.98
N GLY A 78 -16.19 -12.46 -4.07
CA GLY A 78 -16.66 -13.79 -3.68
C GLY A 78 -16.20 -14.20 -2.29
N LYS A 79 -16.97 -15.09 -1.66
CA LYS A 79 -16.80 -15.47 -0.24
C LYS A 79 -15.45 -16.14 0.08
N ASP A 80 -14.82 -16.72 -0.92
CA ASP A 80 -13.54 -17.42 -0.77
C ASP A 80 -12.33 -16.48 -0.86
N PHE A 81 -12.56 -15.21 -1.23
CA PHE A 81 -11.48 -14.23 -1.27
C PHE A 81 -10.89 -13.99 0.13
N LYS A 82 -9.56 -14.01 0.20
CA LYS A 82 -8.80 -13.73 1.42
C LYS A 82 -7.54 -12.93 1.08
N THR A 83 -7.20 -11.99 1.94
CA THR A 83 -5.87 -11.38 1.99
C THR A 83 -5.42 -11.37 3.44
N ARG A 84 -4.15 -11.65 3.67
CA ARG A 84 -3.55 -11.64 5.01
C ARG A 84 -2.73 -10.38 5.26
N ILE A 85 -2.57 -9.55 4.24
CA ILE A 85 -1.71 -8.37 4.32
C ILE A 85 -2.53 -7.13 4.64
N PHE A 86 -2.07 -6.42 5.65
CA PHE A 86 -2.63 -5.14 6.10
C PHE A 86 -1.54 -4.08 6.14
N ARG A 87 -1.87 -2.85 5.78
CA ARG A 87 -1.02 -1.69 6.05
C ARG A 87 -1.79 -0.72 6.93
N TYR A 88 -1.16 -0.31 8.02
CA TYR A 88 -1.72 0.71 8.90
C TYR A 88 -1.82 2.05 8.16
N PRO A 89 -2.96 2.76 8.20
CA PRO A 89 -3.03 4.14 7.76
C PRO A 89 -1.95 5.01 8.41
N GLY A 90 -1.16 5.69 7.57
CA GLY A 90 0.01 6.46 8.00
C GLY A 90 1.28 5.64 8.28
N GLY A 91 1.21 4.30 8.18
CA GLY A 91 2.30 3.37 8.48
C GLY A 91 2.41 3.03 9.97
N HIS A 92 2.74 1.78 10.28
CA HIS A 92 2.96 1.31 11.65
C HIS A 92 4.03 2.16 12.37
N MET A 93 5.11 2.50 11.66
CA MET A 93 6.22 3.30 12.19
C MET A 93 5.83 4.71 12.67
N SER A 94 4.67 5.22 12.27
CA SER A 94 4.18 6.56 12.67
C SER A 94 3.46 6.58 14.03
N TRP A 95 3.17 5.41 14.59
CA TRP A 95 2.36 5.26 15.80
C TRP A 95 3.15 4.51 16.89
N GLN A 96 2.72 4.66 18.14
CA GLN A 96 3.28 3.93 19.28
C GLN A 96 2.16 3.12 19.96
N GLY A 97 2.53 2.01 20.62
CA GLY A 97 1.58 1.18 21.39
C GLY A 97 0.67 0.32 20.49
N LEU A 98 1.17 -0.12 19.34
CA LEU A 98 0.45 -1.01 18.41
C LEU A 98 0.57 -2.49 18.76
N GLU A 99 1.41 -2.87 19.73
CA GLU A 99 1.76 -4.27 20.03
C GLU A 99 0.53 -5.13 20.34
N SER A 100 -0.44 -4.59 21.09
CA SER A 100 -1.69 -5.31 21.38
C SER A 100 -2.59 -5.44 20.14
N THR A 101 -2.58 -4.45 19.26
CA THR A 101 -3.31 -4.47 17.97
C THR A 101 -2.67 -5.47 17.03
N ASP A 102 -1.34 -5.49 16.93
CA ASP A 102 -0.59 -6.47 16.14
C ASP A 102 -0.91 -7.91 16.55
N GLN A 103 -0.93 -8.15 17.86
CA GLN A 103 -1.29 -9.47 18.41
C GLN A 103 -2.74 -9.85 18.09
N ALA A 104 -3.66 -8.89 18.13
CA ALA A 104 -5.07 -9.14 17.80
C ALA A 104 -5.24 -9.48 16.32
N LEU A 105 -4.61 -8.73 15.44
CA LEU A 105 -4.61 -8.99 13.98
C LEU A 105 -3.95 -10.33 13.65
N ALA A 106 -2.81 -10.63 14.28
CA ALA A 106 -2.10 -11.90 14.07
C ALA A 106 -2.94 -13.12 14.46
N LYS A 107 -3.77 -13.04 15.51
CA LYS A 107 -4.72 -14.10 15.89
C LYS A 107 -5.78 -14.36 14.83
N GLU A 108 -6.11 -13.36 14.03
CA GLU A 108 -7.01 -13.45 12.88
C GLU A 108 -6.28 -13.83 11.57
N GLY A 109 -4.97 -14.10 11.66
CA GLY A 109 -4.14 -14.45 10.51
C GLY A 109 -3.74 -13.26 9.63
N VAL A 110 -3.87 -12.04 10.14
CA VAL A 110 -3.51 -10.80 9.43
C VAL A 110 -2.13 -10.34 9.86
N GLN A 111 -1.27 -10.05 8.90
CA GLN A 111 0.07 -9.51 9.08
C GLN A 111 0.14 -8.08 8.54
N TRP A 112 0.80 -7.19 9.25
CA TRP A 112 1.02 -5.83 8.75
C TRP A 112 2.38 -5.70 8.06
N ILE A 113 2.45 -4.78 7.11
CA ILE A 113 3.69 -4.42 6.45
C ILE A 113 3.72 -2.93 6.10
N ASP A 114 4.82 -2.27 6.44
CA ASP A 114 5.12 -0.92 5.99
C ASP A 114 5.90 -0.93 4.68
N TRP A 115 6.75 0.03 4.50
CA TRP A 115 7.65 0.21 3.37
C TRP A 115 9.05 0.54 3.87
N ASN A 116 10.03 0.35 3.02
CA ASN A 116 11.41 0.73 3.30
C ASN A 116 12.03 1.63 2.22
N MET A 117 11.24 1.98 1.22
CA MET A 117 11.52 3.03 0.24
C MET A 117 10.24 3.77 -0.12
N LEU A 118 10.36 5.00 -0.57
CA LEU A 118 9.21 5.81 -0.98
C LEU A 118 9.61 6.83 -2.07
N CYS A 119 8.67 7.13 -2.97
CA CYS A 119 8.89 8.12 -4.03
C CYS A 119 8.58 9.57 -3.60
N GLY A 120 8.10 9.77 -2.37
CA GLY A 120 7.80 11.09 -1.81
C GLY A 120 6.49 11.72 -2.27
N ASP A 121 5.62 10.99 -2.94
CA ASP A 121 4.38 11.52 -3.51
C ASP A 121 3.33 11.94 -2.47
N ALA A 122 3.43 11.45 -1.23
CA ALA A 122 2.57 11.81 -0.12
C ALA A 122 3.22 12.76 0.90
N GLU A 123 4.43 13.23 0.63
CA GLU A 123 5.14 14.16 1.50
C GLU A 123 4.44 15.54 1.58
N PRO A 124 4.70 16.31 2.64
CA PRO A 124 4.26 17.70 2.72
C PRO A 124 4.70 18.51 1.50
N ALA A 125 3.89 19.48 1.09
CA ALA A 125 4.12 20.27 -0.13
C ALA A 125 5.52 20.92 -0.21
N SER A 126 6.13 21.22 0.95
CA SER A 126 7.47 21.83 1.03
C SER A 126 8.62 20.91 0.58
N VAL A 127 8.40 19.60 0.58
CA VAL A 127 9.43 18.59 0.23
C VAL A 127 8.96 17.59 -0.83
N ARG A 128 7.68 17.63 -1.20
CA ARG A 128 7.09 16.73 -2.19
C ARG A 128 7.71 16.97 -3.56
N PRO A 129 8.15 15.91 -4.25
CA PRO A 129 8.61 16.03 -5.62
C PRO A 129 7.55 16.64 -6.56
N THR A 130 8.00 17.51 -7.46
CA THR A 130 7.15 18.19 -8.46
C THR A 130 7.53 17.84 -9.89
N THR A 131 8.60 17.07 -10.10
CA THR A 131 9.06 16.56 -11.39
C THR A 131 9.49 15.10 -11.25
N SER A 132 9.51 14.35 -12.35
CA SER A 132 10.00 12.97 -12.36
C SER A 132 11.44 12.88 -11.87
N GLU A 133 12.29 13.82 -12.25
CA GLU A 133 13.68 13.88 -11.80
C GLU A 133 13.78 14.03 -10.27
N SER A 134 13.02 14.97 -9.68
CA SER A 134 12.99 15.14 -8.22
C SER A 134 12.39 13.94 -7.50
N MET A 135 11.42 13.26 -8.11
CA MET A 135 10.83 12.03 -7.56
C MET A 135 11.83 10.87 -7.56
N MET A 136 12.58 10.70 -8.64
CA MET A 136 13.64 9.70 -8.72
C MET A 136 14.78 9.98 -7.72
N ALA A 137 15.19 11.25 -7.57
CA ALA A 137 16.17 11.64 -6.56
C ALA A 137 15.66 11.38 -5.14
N TYR A 138 14.37 11.62 -4.87
CA TYR A 138 13.76 11.31 -3.58
C TYR A 138 13.74 9.80 -3.31
N LEU A 139 13.33 9.01 -4.30
CA LEU A 139 13.31 7.55 -4.22
C LEU A 139 14.71 7.00 -3.89
N ASP A 140 15.71 7.39 -4.66
CA ASP A 140 17.11 6.97 -4.45
C ASP A 140 17.61 7.38 -3.06
N GLY A 141 17.39 8.63 -2.67
CA GLY A 141 17.76 9.16 -1.36
C GLY A 141 17.05 8.46 -0.19
N SER A 142 15.90 7.82 -0.41
CA SER A 142 15.17 7.10 0.62
C SER A 142 15.82 5.78 1.05
N GLN A 143 16.71 5.21 0.24
CA GLN A 143 17.45 3.98 0.56
C GLN A 143 18.28 4.10 1.84
N LYS A 144 18.73 5.31 2.19
CA LYS A 144 19.53 5.57 3.40
C LYS A 144 18.84 5.16 4.70
N TYR A 145 17.51 5.06 4.73
CA TYR A 145 16.77 4.67 5.92
C TYR A 145 16.88 3.16 6.22
N PHE A 146 17.08 2.34 5.18
CA PHE A 146 17.22 0.89 5.30
C PHE A 146 18.28 0.37 4.31
N PRO A 147 19.57 0.76 4.49
CA PRO A 147 20.62 0.49 3.51
C PRO A 147 20.92 -1.00 3.35
N GLU A 148 20.76 -1.79 4.41
CA GLU A 148 21.07 -3.24 4.41
C GLU A 148 19.90 -4.10 3.87
N SER A 149 18.76 -3.51 3.54
CA SER A 149 17.62 -4.28 3.06
C SER A 149 17.79 -4.65 1.59
N HIS A 150 17.81 -5.95 1.30
CA HIS A 150 17.83 -6.49 -0.05
C HIS A 150 16.43 -6.61 -0.68
N VAL A 151 15.38 -6.56 0.14
CA VAL A 151 13.98 -6.51 -0.31
C VAL A 151 13.51 -5.06 -0.22
N LYS A 152 13.04 -4.50 -1.33
CA LYS A 152 12.53 -3.14 -1.39
C LYS A 152 11.00 -3.14 -1.49
N VAL A 153 10.36 -2.61 -0.47
CA VAL A 153 8.91 -2.33 -0.47
C VAL A 153 8.75 -0.84 -0.69
N VAL A 154 8.37 -0.47 -1.91
CA VAL A 154 8.30 0.94 -2.35
C VAL A 154 6.90 1.49 -2.16
N LEU A 155 6.74 2.54 -1.36
CA LEU A 155 5.47 3.24 -1.19
C LEU A 155 5.24 4.22 -2.32
N MET A 156 4.08 4.06 -2.95
CA MET A 156 3.51 4.99 -3.95
C MET A 156 1.99 5.02 -3.80
N HIS A 157 1.36 6.07 -4.34
CA HIS A 157 -0.09 6.20 -4.35
C HIS A 157 -0.61 6.34 -5.80
N ASP A 158 -1.79 5.77 -6.06
CA ASP A 158 -2.44 5.78 -7.37
C ASP A 158 -3.83 6.46 -7.35
N THR A 159 -4.05 7.30 -6.36
CA THR A 159 -5.28 8.09 -6.22
C THR A 159 -5.26 9.33 -7.13
N ALA A 160 -6.42 10.01 -7.25
CA ALA A 160 -6.51 11.29 -7.95
C ALA A 160 -5.48 12.30 -7.39
N GLY A 161 -4.86 13.08 -8.27
CA GLY A 161 -3.80 14.03 -7.92
C GLY A 161 -2.40 13.41 -7.80
N LYS A 162 -2.23 12.17 -8.25
CA LYS A 162 -0.93 11.47 -8.29
C LYS A 162 -0.45 11.22 -9.72
N GLU A 163 -0.77 12.13 -10.64
CA GLU A 163 -0.41 12.01 -12.06
C GLU A 163 1.10 11.93 -12.25
N LEU A 164 1.87 12.68 -11.44
CA LEU A 164 3.33 12.62 -11.49
C LEU A 164 3.87 11.23 -11.12
N THR A 165 3.26 10.56 -10.12
CA THR A 165 3.64 9.18 -9.75
C THR A 165 3.41 8.23 -10.92
N VAL A 166 2.27 8.37 -11.62
CA VAL A 166 1.96 7.55 -12.81
C VAL A 166 2.94 7.83 -13.95
N GLN A 167 3.29 9.09 -14.20
CA GLN A 167 4.26 9.50 -15.23
C GLN A 167 5.66 8.98 -14.92
N THR A 168 6.05 8.93 -13.65
CA THR A 168 7.39 8.51 -13.23
C THR A 168 7.50 6.99 -13.05
N LEU A 169 6.38 6.27 -12.96
CA LEU A 169 6.37 4.83 -12.71
C LEU A 169 7.25 4.01 -13.67
N PRO A 170 7.29 4.28 -15.00
CA PRO A 170 8.22 3.60 -15.90
C PRO A 170 9.69 3.73 -15.45
N GLN A 171 10.12 4.94 -15.11
CA GLN A 171 11.51 5.20 -14.67
C GLN A 171 11.81 4.49 -13.34
N ILE A 172 10.85 4.43 -12.42
CA ILE A 172 10.99 3.68 -11.15
C ILE A 172 11.18 2.19 -11.43
N ILE A 173 10.41 1.62 -12.34
CA ILE A 173 10.52 0.19 -12.71
C ILE A 173 11.89 -0.08 -13.33
N GLU A 174 12.32 0.74 -14.30
CA GLU A 174 13.63 0.61 -14.96
C GLU A 174 14.77 0.73 -13.96
N TYR A 175 14.71 1.71 -13.04
CA TYR A 175 15.71 1.90 -11.99
C TYR A 175 15.97 0.63 -11.18
N PHE A 176 14.93 -0.11 -10.80
CA PHE A 176 15.11 -1.36 -10.07
C PHE A 176 15.56 -2.52 -10.98
N LYS A 177 15.07 -2.60 -12.22
CA LYS A 177 15.51 -3.60 -13.19
C LYS A 177 17.01 -3.46 -13.50
N ASP A 178 17.50 -2.25 -13.69
CA ASP A 178 18.91 -1.96 -13.98
C ASP A 178 19.85 -2.35 -12.82
N GLN A 179 19.31 -2.36 -11.60
CA GLN A 179 20.02 -2.84 -10.41
C GLN A 179 19.86 -4.36 -10.17
N GLY A 180 19.20 -5.09 -11.07
CA GLY A 180 19.02 -6.54 -11.01
C GLY A 180 17.90 -7.01 -10.07
N TYR A 181 17.01 -6.12 -9.63
CA TYR A 181 15.86 -6.53 -8.83
C TYR A 181 14.81 -7.27 -9.67
N THR A 182 14.19 -8.26 -9.07
CA THR A 182 12.97 -8.90 -9.56
C THR A 182 11.76 -8.37 -8.80
N PHE A 183 10.60 -8.37 -9.44
CA PHE A 183 9.38 -7.83 -8.86
C PHE A 183 8.48 -8.96 -8.38
N GLY A 184 7.88 -8.77 -7.22
CA GLY A 184 6.93 -9.68 -6.61
C GLY A 184 5.77 -8.94 -5.97
N VAL A 185 4.86 -9.70 -5.39
CA VAL A 185 3.72 -9.20 -4.61
C VAL A 185 3.84 -9.62 -3.15
N LEU A 186 3.14 -8.90 -2.28
CA LEU A 186 3.00 -9.25 -0.86
C LEU A 186 1.74 -10.10 -0.69
N GLU A 187 1.87 -11.29 -0.09
CA GLU A 187 0.79 -12.25 0.14
C GLU A 187 0.70 -12.72 1.59
#